data_e57806d4dff05f69be671e4dac0d4899
#
_entry.id   e57806d4dff05f69be671e4dac0d4899
#
_cell.length_a   1.000
_cell.length_b   1.000
_cell.length_c   1.000
_cell.angle_alpha   90.00
_cell.angle_beta   90.00
_cell.angle_gamma   90.00
#
_symmetry.space_group_name_H-M   'P 1'
#
loop_
_entity.id
_entity.type
_entity.pdbx_description
1 polymer ?
#
loop_
_entity_poly.entity_id
_entity_poly.type
_entity_poly.pdbx_seq_one_letter_code
_entity_poly.pdbx_strand_id
1 'polypeptide(L)'
;MSLNESDYSRFATVVEEGKELRIHYNDLGQGEQTVVMLHGSGPGATGWANFNRNIEPLTQAGYRVLLIDCPGWGKSDSIVNSGSRSDLNARVVKSIIDQLGIEKIHMLGNSMGGHSSVAFALTWPERVAKLVLMGGGTGGMSLFTPMPSEGIKLLNGLYREPTLENLKRFNNVFVF
;
A
#
# COMPACT_ATOMS: atom_id res chain seq x y z
N MET A 1 23.74 10.85 -0.07
CA MET A 1 23.01 11.38 1.10
C MET A 1 21.83 10.47 1.37
N SER A 2 21.56 10.11 2.61
CA SER A 2 20.35 9.33 2.91
C SER A 2 19.13 10.24 2.75
N LEU A 3 18.11 9.78 2.02
CA LEU A 3 16.82 10.49 1.91
C LEU A 3 16.16 10.53 3.30
N ASN A 4 15.64 11.69 3.68
CA ASN A 4 14.87 11.85 4.90
C ASN A 4 13.37 11.91 4.55
N GLU A 5 12.58 11.02 5.12
CA GLU A 5 11.14 10.91 4.84
C GLU A 5 10.40 12.26 5.01
N SER A 6 10.74 13.02 6.06
CA SER A 6 10.04 14.27 6.40
C SER A 6 10.07 15.31 5.29
N ASP A 7 11.13 15.31 4.47
CA ASP A 7 11.32 16.32 3.41
C ASP A 7 10.30 16.13 2.27
N TYR A 8 9.83 14.92 2.11
CA TYR A 8 8.91 14.49 1.04
C TYR A 8 7.50 14.19 1.52
N SER A 9 7.25 14.34 2.82
CA SER A 9 5.96 14.06 3.46
C SER A 9 4.90 15.08 3.01
N ARG A 10 3.76 14.60 2.54
CA ARG A 10 2.61 15.39 2.06
C ARG A 10 1.32 14.77 2.58
N PHE A 11 0.25 15.55 2.52
CA PHE A 11 -1.08 15.09 2.88
C PHE A 11 -2.10 15.54 1.84
N ALA A 12 -3.06 14.67 1.58
CA ALA A 12 -4.26 14.97 0.79
C ALA A 12 -5.50 14.75 1.67
N THR A 13 -6.53 15.56 1.48
CA THR A 13 -7.85 15.32 2.05
C THR A 13 -8.67 14.51 1.07
N VAL A 14 -9.17 13.37 1.51
CA VAL A 14 -10.01 12.45 0.72
C VAL A 14 -11.34 12.27 1.44
N VAL A 15 -12.44 12.31 0.72
CA VAL A 15 -13.78 12.08 1.28
C VAL A 15 -14.21 10.64 1.01
N GLU A 16 -14.44 9.87 2.08
CA GLU A 16 -14.94 8.48 2.01
C GLU A 16 -16.12 8.30 2.96
N GLU A 17 -17.21 7.76 2.43
CA GLU A 17 -18.47 7.55 3.20
C GLU A 17 -18.92 8.81 3.98
N GLY A 18 -18.77 10.00 3.36
CA GLY A 18 -19.15 11.29 3.94
C GLY A 18 -18.20 11.82 5.03
N LYS A 19 -17.04 11.20 5.23
CA LYS A 19 -15.99 11.64 6.16
C LYS A 19 -14.77 12.12 5.43
N GLU A 20 -14.21 13.23 5.89
CA GLU A 20 -12.89 13.69 5.47
C GLU A 20 -11.81 12.87 6.15
N LEU A 21 -10.88 12.35 5.36
CA LEU A 21 -9.69 11.63 5.80
C LEU A 21 -8.46 12.39 5.33
N ARG A 22 -7.54 12.60 6.24
CA ARG A 22 -6.21 13.13 5.94
C ARG A 22 -5.30 11.97 5.60
N ILE A 23 -4.91 11.84 4.34
CA ILE A 23 -4.09 10.73 3.84
C ILE A 23 -2.66 11.21 3.61
N HIS A 24 -1.72 10.51 4.23
CA HIS A 24 -0.30 10.76 4.06
C HIS A 24 0.25 10.07 2.83
N TYR A 25 1.15 10.76 2.14
CA TYR A 25 1.98 10.19 1.08
C TYR A 25 3.34 10.89 1.01
N ASN A 26 4.33 10.20 0.47
CA ASN A 26 5.60 10.82 0.13
C ASN A 26 5.63 11.06 -1.39
N ASP A 27 6.15 12.22 -1.81
CA ASP A 27 6.20 12.67 -3.21
C ASP A 27 7.62 13.03 -3.58
N LEU A 28 8.24 12.25 -4.47
CA LEU A 28 9.65 12.36 -4.82
C LEU A 28 9.83 12.32 -6.34
N GLY A 29 10.85 13.05 -6.80
CA GLY A 29 11.15 13.14 -8.24
C GLY A 29 10.24 14.13 -8.97
N GLN A 30 10.60 14.44 -10.23
CA GLN A 30 9.92 15.44 -11.07
C GLN A 30 9.58 14.87 -12.46
N GLY A 31 9.59 13.53 -12.59
CA GLY A 31 9.32 12.87 -13.86
C GLY A 31 7.86 13.02 -14.32
N GLU A 32 7.67 13.03 -15.63
CA GLU A 32 6.33 13.05 -16.24
C GLU A 32 5.54 11.75 -15.95
N GLN A 33 6.25 10.62 -15.85
CA GLN A 33 5.65 9.34 -15.51
C GLN A 33 5.70 9.11 -14.00
N THR A 34 4.54 8.77 -13.43
CA THR A 34 4.41 8.57 -11.98
C THR A 34 4.28 7.09 -11.65
N VAL A 35 5.05 6.65 -10.64
CA VAL A 35 4.93 5.34 -10.00
C VAL A 35 4.27 5.50 -8.64
N VAL A 36 3.10 4.90 -8.45
CA VAL A 36 2.40 4.82 -7.16
C VAL A 36 2.70 3.47 -6.52
N MET A 37 3.13 3.48 -5.27
CA MET A 37 3.48 2.27 -4.52
C MET A 37 2.60 2.12 -3.28
N LEU A 38 1.99 0.94 -3.11
CA LEU A 38 1.10 0.59 -2.01
C LEU A 38 1.70 -0.53 -1.17
N HIS A 39 1.85 -0.27 0.12
CA HIS A 39 2.45 -1.17 1.10
C HIS A 39 1.54 -2.33 1.51
N GLY A 40 2.11 -3.34 2.17
CA GLY A 40 1.39 -4.46 2.78
C GLY A 40 0.71 -4.09 4.09
N SER A 41 -0.03 -5.04 4.69
CA SER A 41 -0.85 -4.82 5.89
C SER A 41 -0.15 -5.11 7.22
N GLY A 42 1.16 -5.34 7.22
CA GLY A 42 1.90 -5.65 8.45
C GLY A 42 1.85 -4.52 9.49
N PRO A 43 2.01 -4.84 10.80
CA PRO A 43 2.15 -3.84 11.84
C PRO A 43 3.33 -2.89 11.54
N GLY A 44 3.10 -1.57 11.65
CA GLY A 44 4.11 -0.56 11.34
C GLY A 44 4.42 -0.39 9.85
N ALA A 45 3.65 -1.03 8.96
CA ALA A 45 3.82 -0.85 7.53
C ALA A 45 3.46 0.59 7.12
N THR A 46 4.31 1.18 6.29
CA THR A 46 4.10 2.47 5.64
C THR A 46 4.63 2.40 4.22
N GLY A 47 4.24 3.33 3.36
CA GLY A 47 4.83 3.46 2.03
C GLY A 47 6.34 3.59 2.10
N TRP A 48 6.85 4.43 3.00
CA TRP A 48 8.29 4.63 3.20
C TRP A 48 9.01 3.38 3.70
N ALA A 49 8.52 2.74 4.76
CA ALA A 49 9.16 1.54 5.32
C ALA A 49 9.24 0.40 4.30
N ASN A 50 8.23 0.28 3.42
CA ASN A 50 8.16 -0.77 2.43
C ASN A 50 9.06 -0.50 1.21
N PHE A 51 9.19 0.77 0.76
CA PHE A 51 9.72 1.09 -0.56
C PHE A 51 10.85 2.13 -0.59
N ASN A 52 11.41 2.57 0.55
CA ASN A 52 12.46 3.60 0.56
C ASN A 52 13.67 3.24 -0.31
N ARG A 53 14.01 1.96 -0.46
CA ARG A 53 15.11 1.46 -1.29
C ARG A 53 14.82 1.53 -2.79
N ASN A 54 13.55 1.67 -3.18
CA ASN A 54 13.14 1.76 -4.58
C ASN A 54 13.11 3.20 -5.10
N ILE A 55 13.14 4.18 -4.18
CA ILE A 55 12.98 5.60 -4.51
C ILE A 55 14.12 6.07 -5.42
N GLU A 56 15.35 5.93 -4.94
CA GLU A 56 16.51 6.46 -5.65
C GLU A 56 16.67 5.88 -7.07
N PRO A 57 16.60 4.55 -7.29
CA PRO A 57 16.66 3.99 -8.64
C PRO A 57 15.57 4.51 -9.57
N LEU A 58 14.35 4.69 -9.08
CA LEU A 58 13.22 5.15 -9.89
C LEU A 58 13.32 6.64 -10.22
N THR A 59 13.69 7.48 -9.25
CA THR A 59 13.86 8.92 -9.49
C THR A 59 15.05 9.20 -10.39
N GLN A 60 16.13 8.45 -10.28
CA GLN A 60 17.27 8.51 -11.21
C GLN A 60 16.89 8.05 -12.63
N ALA A 61 15.94 7.13 -12.75
CA ALA A 61 15.39 6.71 -14.05
C ALA A 61 14.34 7.71 -14.61
N GLY A 62 14.13 8.86 -13.95
CA GLY A 62 13.25 9.92 -14.42
C GLY A 62 11.77 9.73 -14.06
N TYR A 63 11.45 8.91 -13.06
CA TYR A 63 10.07 8.79 -12.54
C TYR A 63 9.78 9.73 -11.38
N ARG A 64 8.54 10.19 -11.28
CA ARG A 64 7.96 10.67 -10.02
C ARG A 64 7.46 9.47 -9.21
N VAL A 65 7.72 9.44 -7.92
CA VAL A 65 7.39 8.33 -7.02
C VAL A 65 6.44 8.83 -5.94
N LEU A 66 5.27 8.19 -5.82
CA LEU A 66 4.32 8.42 -4.74
C LEU A 66 4.24 7.16 -3.87
N LEU A 67 4.60 7.30 -2.60
CA LEU A 67 4.45 6.25 -1.59
C LEU A 67 3.25 6.62 -0.72
N ILE A 68 2.16 5.88 -0.80
CA ILE A 68 0.93 6.20 -0.09
C ILE A 68 0.81 5.33 1.16
N ASP A 69 0.57 5.96 2.31
CA ASP A 69 0.12 5.26 3.50
C ASP A 69 -1.38 5.01 3.37
N CYS A 70 -1.77 3.74 3.25
CA CYS A 70 -3.19 3.38 3.14
C CYS A 70 -3.97 3.80 4.40
N PRO A 71 -5.29 4.09 4.31
CA PRO A 71 -6.12 4.43 5.47
C PRO A 71 -5.95 3.45 6.63
N GLY A 72 -5.62 3.96 7.81
CA GLY A 72 -5.36 3.18 9.02
C GLY A 72 -3.91 2.73 9.21
N TRP A 73 -2.99 3.13 8.32
CA TRP A 73 -1.55 2.88 8.45
C TRP A 73 -0.75 4.18 8.44
N GLY A 74 0.44 4.09 9.01
CA GLY A 74 1.40 5.19 9.02
C GLY A 74 0.85 6.48 9.62
N LYS A 75 0.88 7.55 8.84
CA LYS A 75 0.41 8.88 9.23
C LYS A 75 -0.98 9.21 8.65
N SER A 76 -1.64 8.25 8.01
CA SER A 76 -2.98 8.39 7.45
C SER A 76 -4.07 8.15 8.48
N ASP A 77 -5.17 8.90 8.37
CA ASP A 77 -6.36 8.68 9.18
C ASP A 77 -6.96 7.29 8.93
N SER A 78 -7.72 6.81 9.89
CA SER A 78 -8.41 5.53 9.83
C SER A 78 -9.90 5.69 9.63
N ILE A 79 -10.51 4.73 8.94
CA ILE A 79 -11.95 4.62 8.77
C ILE A 79 -12.38 3.16 8.88
N VAL A 80 -13.51 2.93 9.51
CA VAL A 80 -14.25 1.67 9.39
C VAL A 80 -15.15 1.81 8.18
N ASN A 81 -14.82 1.11 7.09
CA ASN A 81 -15.60 1.14 5.85
C ASN A 81 -16.55 -0.06 5.75
N SER A 82 -17.65 0.13 5.08
CA SER A 82 -18.70 -0.89 4.89
C SER A 82 -18.36 -1.91 3.79
N GLY A 83 -17.38 -1.60 2.92
CA GLY A 83 -17.03 -2.42 1.76
C GLY A 83 -15.66 -3.08 1.84
N SER A 84 -15.16 -3.48 0.68
CA SER A 84 -13.82 -4.04 0.54
C SER A 84 -12.74 -3.02 0.89
N ARG A 85 -11.75 -3.43 1.66
CA ARG A 85 -10.56 -2.61 1.97
C ARG A 85 -9.78 -2.26 0.71
N SER A 86 -9.73 -3.18 -0.25
CA SER A 86 -9.04 -2.95 -1.52
C SER A 86 -9.69 -1.86 -2.35
N ASP A 87 -11.02 -1.82 -2.36
CA ASP A 87 -11.78 -0.79 -3.08
C ASP A 87 -11.65 0.58 -2.41
N LEU A 88 -11.66 0.62 -1.07
CA LEU A 88 -11.37 1.85 -0.33
C LEU A 88 -9.98 2.40 -0.68
N ASN A 89 -8.95 1.57 -0.61
CA ASN A 89 -7.59 2.00 -0.94
C ASN A 89 -7.49 2.45 -2.40
N ALA A 90 -8.17 1.77 -3.33
CA ALA A 90 -8.21 2.14 -4.74
C ALA A 90 -8.84 3.53 -4.95
N ARG A 91 -9.97 3.83 -4.30
CA ARG A 91 -10.62 5.15 -4.37
C ARG A 91 -9.75 6.24 -3.76
N VAL A 92 -9.06 5.95 -2.66
CA VAL A 92 -8.11 6.89 -2.04
C VAL A 92 -6.98 7.22 -3.00
N VAL A 93 -6.38 6.22 -3.65
CA VAL A 93 -5.36 6.45 -4.70
C VAL A 93 -5.92 7.31 -5.82
N LYS A 94 -7.14 6.97 -6.31
CA LYS A 94 -7.81 7.74 -7.38
C LYS A 94 -7.97 9.21 -7.01
N SER A 95 -8.46 9.47 -5.80
CA SER A 95 -8.63 10.83 -5.29
C SER A 95 -7.32 11.60 -5.21
N ILE A 96 -6.24 10.98 -4.73
CA ILE A 96 -4.93 11.63 -4.63
C ILE A 96 -4.38 11.96 -6.01
N ILE A 97 -4.37 11.02 -6.95
CA ILE A 97 -3.81 11.28 -8.28
C ILE A 97 -4.63 12.31 -9.06
N ASP A 98 -5.95 12.37 -8.84
CA ASP A 98 -6.81 13.40 -9.44
C ASP A 98 -6.48 14.79 -8.89
N GLN A 99 -6.32 14.92 -7.57
CA GLN A 99 -5.91 16.19 -6.92
C GLN A 99 -4.53 16.66 -7.41
N LEU A 100 -3.64 15.72 -7.75
CA LEU A 100 -2.31 16.01 -8.29
C LEU A 100 -2.29 16.22 -9.82
N GLY A 101 -3.43 16.12 -10.50
CA GLY A 101 -3.53 16.26 -11.94
C GLY A 101 -2.85 15.14 -12.74
N ILE A 102 -2.67 13.96 -12.13
CA ILE A 102 -1.97 12.83 -12.75
C ILE A 102 -3.00 11.97 -13.49
N GLU A 103 -2.88 11.90 -14.80
CA GLU A 103 -3.84 11.15 -15.64
C GLU A 103 -3.58 9.64 -15.64
N LYS A 104 -2.33 9.23 -15.67
CA LYS A 104 -1.95 7.82 -15.81
C LYS A 104 -0.75 7.48 -14.94
N ILE A 105 -0.79 6.30 -14.31
CA ILE A 105 0.22 5.86 -13.35
C ILE A 105 0.75 4.46 -13.67
N HIS A 106 1.96 4.19 -13.23
CA HIS A 106 2.44 2.84 -12.98
C HIS A 106 2.08 2.50 -11.53
N MET A 107 1.55 1.31 -11.28
CA MET A 107 1.25 0.86 -9.92
C MET A 107 2.16 -0.29 -9.51
N LEU A 108 2.64 -0.23 -8.27
CA LEU A 108 3.35 -1.32 -7.63
C LEU A 108 2.69 -1.56 -6.26
N GLY A 109 2.21 -2.78 -6.04
CA GLY A 109 1.54 -3.13 -4.81
C GLY A 109 2.11 -4.38 -4.14
N ASN A 110 2.41 -4.25 -2.84
CA ASN A 110 2.88 -5.37 -2.03
C ASN A 110 1.74 -5.93 -1.18
N SER A 111 1.48 -7.23 -1.23
CA SER A 111 0.48 -7.92 -0.40
C SER A 111 -0.90 -7.23 -0.45
N MET A 112 -1.41 -6.63 0.62
CA MET A 112 -2.63 -5.81 0.64
C MET A 112 -2.60 -4.72 -0.44
N GLY A 113 -1.45 -4.05 -0.61
CA GLY A 113 -1.25 -3.06 -1.68
C GLY A 113 -1.41 -3.67 -3.07
N GLY A 114 -1.02 -4.93 -3.25
CA GLY A 114 -1.25 -5.68 -4.49
C GLY A 114 -2.73 -5.88 -4.78
N HIS A 115 -3.52 -6.31 -3.79
CA HIS A 115 -4.99 -6.41 -3.93
C HIS A 115 -5.62 -5.06 -4.28
N SER A 116 -5.19 -4.00 -3.61
CA SER A 116 -5.66 -2.63 -3.85
C SER A 116 -5.31 -2.15 -5.25
N SER A 117 -4.12 -2.48 -5.75
CA SER A 117 -3.66 -2.16 -7.10
C SER A 117 -4.48 -2.89 -8.17
N VAL A 118 -4.86 -4.14 -7.92
CA VAL A 118 -5.77 -4.91 -8.80
C VAL A 118 -7.15 -4.26 -8.80
N ALA A 119 -7.72 -3.92 -7.64
CA ALA A 119 -9.01 -3.25 -7.54
C ALA A 119 -9.00 -1.92 -8.33
N PHE A 120 -7.93 -1.13 -8.20
CA PHE A 120 -7.76 0.09 -8.97
C PHE A 120 -7.73 -0.17 -10.48
N ALA A 121 -6.92 -1.13 -10.94
CA ALA A 121 -6.76 -1.45 -12.36
C ALA A 121 -8.04 -2.02 -12.99
N LEU A 122 -8.84 -2.74 -12.23
CA LEU A 122 -10.14 -3.24 -12.69
C LEU A 122 -11.19 -2.13 -12.80
N THR A 123 -11.13 -1.14 -11.91
CA THR A 123 -12.11 -0.06 -11.87
C THR A 123 -11.78 1.07 -12.85
N TRP A 124 -10.49 1.40 -13.00
CA TRP A 124 -9.98 2.47 -13.88
C TRP A 124 -8.81 1.98 -14.74
N PRO A 125 -9.02 1.02 -15.65
CA PRO A 125 -7.96 0.43 -16.47
C PRO A 125 -7.21 1.46 -17.34
N GLU A 126 -7.90 2.51 -17.80
CA GLU A 126 -7.35 3.60 -18.59
C GLU A 126 -6.31 4.43 -17.81
N ARG A 127 -6.42 4.44 -16.47
CA ARG A 127 -5.52 5.18 -15.57
C ARG A 127 -4.23 4.41 -15.24
N VAL A 128 -4.11 3.14 -15.69
CA VAL A 128 -2.96 2.28 -15.39
C VAL A 128 -2.11 2.05 -16.64
N ALA A 129 -0.85 2.44 -16.58
CA ALA A 129 0.13 2.18 -17.63
C ALA A 129 0.75 0.78 -17.48
N LYS A 130 1.20 0.45 -16.26
CA LYS A 130 1.78 -0.86 -15.92
C LYS A 130 1.40 -1.21 -14.47
N LEU A 131 1.30 -2.50 -14.20
CA LEU A 131 0.99 -3.04 -12.88
C LEU A 131 2.05 -4.06 -12.47
N VAL A 132 2.64 -3.85 -11.29
CA VAL A 132 3.59 -4.78 -10.66
C VAL A 132 2.99 -5.26 -9.35
N LEU A 133 2.89 -6.57 -9.18
CA LEU A 133 2.33 -7.21 -7.99
C LEU A 133 3.41 -8.01 -7.25
N MET A 134 3.57 -7.71 -5.97
CA MET A 134 4.51 -8.38 -5.08
C MET A 134 3.71 -9.13 -4.01
N GLY A 135 3.60 -10.46 -4.13
CA GLY A 135 2.90 -11.29 -3.15
C GLY A 135 1.42 -10.93 -2.95
N GLY A 136 0.80 -10.27 -3.91
CA GLY A 136 -0.62 -9.96 -3.92
C GLY A 136 -1.42 -11.16 -4.39
N GLY A 137 -2.42 -11.58 -3.63
CA GLY A 137 -3.36 -12.61 -4.08
C GLY A 137 -4.28 -12.04 -5.17
N THR A 138 -4.38 -12.72 -6.30
CA THR A 138 -5.10 -12.20 -7.47
C THR A 138 -6.21 -13.12 -7.96
N GLY A 139 -6.63 -14.09 -7.22
CA GLY A 139 -7.46 -15.11 -7.86
C GLY A 139 -8.62 -15.66 -7.05
N GLY A 140 -9.20 -14.90 -6.15
CA GLY A 140 -10.35 -15.36 -5.38
C GLY A 140 -10.03 -16.51 -4.41
N MET A 141 -8.77 -16.86 -4.22
CA MET A 141 -8.36 -17.80 -3.19
C MET A 141 -8.37 -17.11 -1.83
N SER A 142 -9.18 -17.61 -0.93
CA SER A 142 -9.17 -17.19 0.46
C SER A 142 -7.93 -17.74 1.18
N LEU A 143 -7.24 -16.88 1.94
CA LEU A 143 -6.19 -17.32 2.87
C LEU A 143 -6.76 -18.11 4.06
N PHE A 144 -8.08 -18.10 4.22
CA PHE A 144 -8.80 -18.66 5.37
C PHE A 144 -9.71 -19.84 5.02
N THR A 145 -9.96 -20.11 3.74
CA THR A 145 -10.89 -21.15 3.31
C THR A 145 -10.17 -22.18 2.41
N PRO A 146 -10.34 -23.48 2.63
CA PRO A 146 -11.19 -24.13 3.63
C PRO A 146 -10.65 -24.04 5.07
N MET A 147 -9.35 -23.86 5.25
CA MET A 147 -8.67 -23.72 6.55
C MET A 147 -7.51 -22.73 6.40
N PRO A 148 -7.25 -21.86 7.38
CA PRO A 148 -6.07 -21.00 7.32
C PRO A 148 -4.79 -21.85 7.33
N SER A 149 -3.82 -21.46 6.47
CA SER A 149 -2.49 -22.09 6.50
C SER A 149 -1.80 -21.91 7.85
N GLU A 150 -0.81 -22.72 8.16
CA GLU A 150 -0.08 -22.60 9.42
C GLU A 150 0.57 -21.23 9.58
N GLY A 151 1.15 -20.67 8.52
CA GLY A 151 1.68 -19.30 8.53
C GLY A 151 0.62 -18.26 8.89
N ILE A 152 -0.59 -18.35 8.36
CA ILE A 152 -1.70 -17.43 8.70
C ILE A 152 -2.16 -17.61 10.15
N LYS A 153 -2.18 -18.83 10.68
CA LYS A 153 -2.50 -19.07 12.10
C LYS A 153 -1.46 -18.43 13.00
N LEU A 154 -0.17 -18.58 12.69
CA LEU A 154 0.94 -17.98 13.46
C LEU A 154 0.93 -16.46 13.36
N LEU A 155 0.64 -15.89 12.19
CA LEU A 155 0.47 -14.45 12.00
C LEU A 155 -0.67 -13.91 12.86
N ASN A 156 -1.83 -14.55 12.85
CA ASN A 156 -2.96 -14.17 13.69
C ASN A 156 -2.66 -14.33 15.18
N GLY A 157 -1.89 -15.35 15.57
CA GLY A 157 -1.39 -15.52 16.93
C GLY A 157 -0.51 -14.35 17.37
N LEU A 158 0.44 -13.96 16.53
CA LEU A 158 1.31 -12.81 16.77
C LEU A 158 0.52 -11.49 16.91
N TYR A 159 -0.52 -11.27 16.10
CA TYR A 159 -1.35 -10.06 16.19
C TYR A 159 -2.18 -10.00 17.47
N ARG A 160 -2.65 -11.15 17.96
CA ARG A 160 -3.43 -11.24 19.21
C ARG A 160 -2.54 -11.13 20.45
N GLU A 161 -1.35 -11.68 20.38
CA GLU A 161 -0.38 -11.75 21.47
C GLU A 161 1.05 -11.49 20.94
N PRO A 162 1.47 -10.21 20.85
CA PRO A 162 2.74 -9.80 20.24
C PRO A 162 3.93 -10.07 21.18
N THR A 163 4.25 -11.34 21.39
CA THR A 163 5.41 -11.79 22.18
C THR A 163 6.59 -12.12 21.28
N LEU A 164 7.81 -12.09 21.86
CA LEU A 164 9.02 -12.51 21.18
C LEU A 164 8.95 -13.98 20.73
N GLU A 165 8.31 -14.83 21.52
CA GLU A 165 8.12 -16.25 21.20
C GLU A 165 7.21 -16.40 19.96
N ASN A 166 6.05 -15.74 19.92
CA ASN A 166 5.16 -15.77 18.77
C ASN A 166 5.80 -15.17 17.52
N LEU A 167 6.63 -14.13 17.66
CA LEU A 167 7.41 -13.57 16.56
C LEU A 167 8.43 -14.59 16.02
N LYS A 168 9.15 -15.30 16.87
CA LYS A 168 10.10 -16.34 16.43
C LYS A 168 9.40 -17.48 15.71
N ARG A 169 8.26 -17.96 16.25
CA ARG A 169 7.46 -19.03 15.64
C ARG A 169 6.94 -18.60 14.26
N PHE A 170 6.44 -17.39 14.14
CA PHE A 170 5.99 -16.83 12.87
C PHE A 170 7.14 -16.75 11.85
N ASN A 171 8.27 -16.17 12.23
CA ASN A 171 9.43 -16.01 11.34
C ASN A 171 9.97 -17.36 10.83
N ASN A 172 9.97 -18.41 11.65
CA ASN A 172 10.43 -19.74 11.23
C ASN A 172 9.61 -20.39 10.12
N VAL A 173 8.39 -19.90 9.88
CA VAL A 173 7.48 -20.45 8.85
C VAL A 173 7.25 -19.45 7.70
N PHE A 174 7.33 -18.15 7.97
CA PHE A 174 6.94 -17.11 7.04
C PHE A 174 8.13 -16.44 6.33
N VAL A 175 9.31 -16.48 6.92
CA VAL A 175 10.53 -15.85 6.40
C VAL A 175 11.59 -16.92 6.16
N PHE A 176 12.07 -17.00 4.93
CA PHE A 176 13.17 -17.88 4.53
C PHE A 176 14.51 -17.17 4.68
#